data_3dcf544b206881cae74f824266faa03a
#
_entry.id   3dcf544b206881cae74f824266faa03a
#
_cell.length_a   1.000
_cell.length_b   1.000
_cell.length_c   1.000
_cell.angle_alpha   90.00
_cell.angle_beta   90.00
_cell.angle_gamma   90.00
#
_symmetry.space_group_name_H-M   'P 1'
#
loop_
_entity.id
_entity.type
_entity.pdbx_description
1 polymer ?
#
loop_
_entity_poly.entity_id
_entity_poly.type
_entity_poly.pdbx_seq_one_letter_code
_entity_poly.pdbx_strand_id
1 'polypeptide(L)'
;MLVLAAYAAAAAFGEIQYRVARVRDVTPAYNRVDSANRYQPPSLEHWMGTDNLGRDVALRLVQGARIAFHVGIMTSLIAIPLGVLLGLVGGYFGGWPDAIVNWLCATVASMPGLLFILAVSLVVGRGLPGIYLGIGLTTWVGTCRTIRAEVIKHRDRAYVQAAKTLGYSAPRIMFRHILPNVAHIILIQFSIRFPSAVATEVFISFLGIGVQGEPSWGIMINNARLRLWQGVWWEMAFTTAAIFLLVLVFNHLADVLRDRLDPALRNER
;
A
#
# COMPACT_ATOMS: atom_id res chain seq x y z
N MET A 1 -5.45 4.29 16.80
CA MET A 1 -4.37 5.27 16.61
C MET A 1 -3.03 4.84 17.21
N LEU A 2 -2.95 4.41 18.48
CA LEU A 2 -1.68 3.95 19.09
C LEU A 2 -0.99 2.82 18.30
N VAL A 3 -1.72 1.83 17.83
CA VAL A 3 -1.16 0.71 17.05
C VAL A 3 -0.57 1.19 15.73
N LEU A 4 -1.24 2.13 15.03
CA LEU A 4 -0.70 2.71 13.80
C LEU A 4 0.59 3.49 14.06
N ALA A 5 0.64 4.26 15.15
CA ALA A 5 1.85 4.97 15.57
C ALA A 5 2.99 3.98 15.90
N ALA A 6 2.69 2.85 16.54
CA ALA A 6 3.68 1.80 16.82
C ALA A 6 4.23 1.18 15.52
N TYR A 7 3.38 0.90 14.52
CA TYR A 7 3.83 0.42 13.21
C TYR A 7 4.67 1.45 12.47
N ALA A 8 4.26 2.72 12.48
CA ALA A 8 5.03 3.80 11.86
C ALA A 8 6.40 3.97 12.55
N ALA A 9 6.43 3.89 13.88
CA ALA A 9 7.69 3.92 14.65
C ALA A 9 8.58 2.71 14.35
N ALA A 10 8.01 1.50 14.26
CA ALA A 10 8.74 0.29 13.88
C ALA A 10 9.30 0.41 12.46
N ALA A 11 8.51 0.92 11.50
CA ALA A 11 8.96 1.14 10.13
C ALA A 11 10.09 2.19 10.06
N ALA A 12 9.97 3.30 10.80
CA ALA A 12 11.01 4.33 10.88
C ALA A 12 12.30 3.79 11.53
N PHE A 13 12.18 3.03 12.61
CA PHE A 13 13.32 2.37 13.25
C PHE A 13 14.01 1.38 12.30
N GLY A 14 13.23 0.56 11.58
CA GLY A 14 13.74 -0.34 10.56
C GLY A 14 14.47 0.40 9.43
N GLU A 15 13.96 1.56 8.99
CA GLU A 15 14.61 2.39 7.97
C GLU A 15 15.94 2.96 8.48
N ILE A 16 15.99 3.42 9.73
CA ILE A 16 17.23 3.91 10.35
C ILE A 16 18.26 2.78 10.40
N GLN A 17 17.89 1.60 10.88
CA GLN A 17 18.80 0.44 10.92
C GLN A 17 19.32 0.07 9.54
N TYR A 18 18.45 0.06 8.52
CA TYR A 18 18.82 -0.23 7.14
C TYR A 18 19.83 0.78 6.60
N ARG A 19 19.57 2.09 6.78
CA ARG A 19 20.46 3.15 6.31
C ARG A 19 21.81 3.14 7.02
N VAL A 20 21.81 2.98 8.34
CA VAL A 20 23.05 2.91 9.13
C VAL A 20 23.90 1.71 8.70
N ALA A 21 23.32 0.55 8.52
CA ALA A 21 24.03 -0.63 8.05
C ALA A 21 24.62 -0.43 6.66
N ARG A 22 23.85 0.18 5.75
CA ARG A 22 24.27 0.49 4.38
C ARG A 22 25.41 1.52 4.34
N VAL A 23 25.35 2.58 5.15
CA VAL A 23 26.39 3.62 5.20
C VAL A 23 27.69 3.07 5.82
N ARG A 24 27.56 2.17 6.81
CA ARG A 24 28.72 1.57 7.48
C ARG A 24 29.26 0.32 6.78
N ASP A 25 28.63 -0.11 5.70
CA ASP A 25 28.95 -1.34 4.95
C ASP A 25 29.06 -2.58 5.85
N VAL A 26 28.13 -2.71 6.81
CA VAL A 26 28.08 -3.84 7.74
C VAL A 26 26.84 -4.67 7.54
N THR A 27 26.93 -5.97 7.81
CA THR A 27 25.77 -6.86 7.79
C THR A 27 24.77 -6.41 8.84
N PRO A 28 23.52 -6.05 8.45
CA PRO A 28 22.50 -5.60 9.39
C PRO A 28 22.17 -6.67 10.44
N ALA A 29 21.84 -6.23 11.66
CA ALA A 29 21.53 -7.14 12.77
C ALA A 29 20.43 -8.16 12.43
N TYR A 30 19.40 -7.73 11.69
CA TYR A 30 18.29 -8.59 11.25
C TYR A 30 18.66 -9.66 10.21
N ASN A 31 19.87 -9.57 9.60
CA ASN A 31 20.39 -10.54 8.64
C ASN A 31 21.62 -11.28 9.16
N ARG A 32 22.03 -11.02 10.41
CA ARG A 32 23.18 -11.71 11.02
C ARG A 32 22.81 -13.17 11.23
N VAL A 33 23.54 -14.07 10.57
CA VAL A 33 23.35 -15.52 10.65
C VAL A 33 24.05 -16.05 11.91
N ASP A 34 23.31 -16.82 12.72
CA ASP A 34 23.84 -17.53 13.87
C ASP A 34 23.41 -19.00 13.81
N SER A 35 24.26 -19.82 13.22
CA SER A 35 23.96 -21.23 12.99
C SER A 35 23.82 -22.06 14.26
N ALA A 36 24.33 -21.59 15.41
CA ALA A 36 24.20 -22.27 16.69
C ALA A 36 22.78 -22.09 17.28
N ASN A 37 22.13 -20.95 16.98
CA ASN A 37 20.82 -20.56 17.53
C ASN A 37 19.67 -20.76 16.54
N ARG A 38 19.74 -21.78 15.66
CA ARG A 38 18.64 -22.07 14.71
C ARG A 38 17.41 -22.60 15.43
N TYR A 39 16.23 -22.09 15.03
CA TYR A 39 14.93 -22.56 15.54
C TYR A 39 14.78 -22.49 17.06
N GLN A 40 15.44 -21.55 17.71
CA GLN A 40 15.22 -21.32 19.13
C GLN A 40 13.81 -20.77 19.35
N PRO A 41 13.05 -21.36 20.29
CA PRO A 41 11.72 -20.84 20.63
C PRO A 41 11.82 -19.47 21.28
N PRO A 42 10.70 -18.73 21.37
CA PRO A 42 10.66 -17.45 22.08
C PRO A 42 11.28 -17.53 23.46
N SER A 43 12.22 -16.63 23.77
CA SER A 43 13.00 -16.57 25.00
C SER A 43 13.28 -15.11 25.39
N LEU A 44 13.93 -14.87 26.55
CA LEU A 44 14.33 -13.52 26.96
C LEU A 44 15.39 -12.90 26.04
N GLU A 45 16.22 -13.71 25.39
CA GLU A 45 17.23 -13.26 24.41
C GLU A 45 16.61 -13.05 23.04
N HIS A 46 15.66 -13.89 22.63
CA HIS A 46 14.95 -13.85 21.35
C HIS A 46 13.45 -13.85 21.60
N TRP A 47 12.86 -12.67 21.83
CA TRP A 47 11.45 -12.52 22.23
C TRP A 47 10.44 -13.20 21.29
N MET A 48 10.73 -13.25 20.00
CA MET A 48 9.91 -13.92 19.01
C MET A 48 10.59 -15.17 18.42
N GLY A 49 11.65 -15.66 19.08
CA GLY A 49 12.44 -16.79 18.62
C GLY A 49 13.35 -16.46 17.44
N THR A 50 13.95 -17.50 16.87
CA THR A 50 14.85 -17.41 15.73
C THR A 50 14.36 -18.20 14.52
N ASP A 51 14.84 -17.83 13.33
CA ASP A 51 14.48 -18.48 12.07
C ASP A 51 15.42 -19.65 11.69
N ASN A 52 15.31 -20.13 10.46
CA ASN A 52 16.11 -21.22 9.89
C ASN A 52 17.63 -20.95 9.80
N LEU A 53 18.05 -19.70 9.92
CA LEU A 53 19.45 -19.27 9.89
C LEU A 53 19.92 -18.74 11.26
N GLY A 54 19.09 -18.89 12.31
CA GLY A 54 19.35 -18.35 13.64
C GLY A 54 19.20 -16.84 13.74
N ARG A 55 18.49 -16.20 12.77
CA ARG A 55 18.26 -14.76 12.77
C ARG A 55 17.07 -14.43 13.67
N ASP A 56 17.14 -13.31 14.36
CA ASP A 56 16.09 -12.86 15.27
C ASP A 56 14.80 -12.48 14.52
N VAL A 57 13.69 -13.16 14.87
CA VAL A 57 12.38 -12.96 14.20
C VAL A 57 11.82 -11.58 14.50
N ALA A 58 12.01 -11.01 15.71
CA ALA A 58 11.49 -9.68 16.07
C ALA A 58 12.16 -8.57 15.23
N LEU A 59 13.49 -8.64 15.04
CA LEU A 59 14.21 -7.69 14.19
C LEU A 59 13.77 -7.79 12.73
N ARG A 60 13.54 -8.99 12.24
CA ARG A 60 13.04 -9.23 10.88
C ARG A 60 11.60 -8.74 10.71
N LEU A 61 10.76 -8.91 11.72
CA LEU A 61 9.39 -8.39 11.74
C LEU A 61 9.35 -6.87 11.59
N VAL A 62 10.24 -6.17 12.30
CA VAL A 62 10.42 -4.71 12.19
C VAL A 62 10.83 -4.29 10.79
N GLN A 63 11.75 -5.03 10.15
CA GLN A 63 12.12 -4.76 8.76
C GLN A 63 10.98 -5.06 7.78
N GLY A 64 10.18 -6.08 8.04
CA GLY A 64 8.95 -6.33 7.29
C GLY A 64 7.96 -5.17 7.39
N ALA A 65 7.81 -4.53 8.56
CA ALA A 65 7.01 -3.31 8.71
C ALA A 65 7.56 -2.16 7.85
N ARG A 66 8.89 -1.95 7.81
CA ARG A 66 9.54 -0.98 6.92
C ARG A 66 9.14 -1.21 5.45
N ILE A 67 9.28 -2.44 4.97
CA ILE A 67 8.93 -2.80 3.58
C ILE A 67 7.44 -2.58 3.33
N ALA A 68 6.56 -2.99 4.24
CA ALA A 68 5.13 -2.78 4.15
C ALA A 68 4.77 -1.29 4.00
N PHE A 69 5.39 -0.40 4.79
CA PHE A 69 5.18 1.04 4.69
C PHE A 69 5.71 1.61 3.38
N HIS A 70 6.89 1.21 2.93
CA HIS A 70 7.42 1.60 1.62
C HIS A 70 6.47 1.19 0.49
N VAL A 71 6.00 -0.06 0.49
CA VAL A 71 5.07 -0.56 -0.53
C VAL A 71 3.76 0.23 -0.47
N GLY A 72 3.14 0.34 0.71
CA GLY A 72 1.87 1.05 0.86
C GLY A 72 1.92 2.51 0.41
N ILE A 73 3.00 3.23 0.76
CA ILE A 73 3.18 4.65 0.38
C ILE A 73 3.51 4.77 -1.10
N MET A 74 4.53 4.06 -1.61
CA MET A 74 5.02 4.24 -2.98
C MET A 74 3.98 3.81 -4.01
N THR A 75 3.27 2.71 -3.79
CA THR A 75 2.16 2.30 -4.66
C THR A 75 1.02 3.31 -4.65
N SER A 76 0.70 3.88 -3.49
CA SER A 76 -0.34 4.91 -3.38
C SER A 76 0.06 6.22 -4.07
N LEU A 77 1.34 6.61 -4.00
CA LEU A 77 1.88 7.78 -4.70
C LEU A 77 1.84 7.62 -6.24
N ILE A 78 1.77 6.41 -6.74
CA ILE A 78 1.60 6.14 -8.18
C ILE A 78 0.10 6.04 -8.52
N ALA A 79 -0.62 5.18 -7.82
CA ALA A 79 -2.00 4.85 -8.15
C ALA A 79 -2.98 6.01 -7.92
N ILE A 80 -2.83 6.75 -6.82
CA ILE A 80 -3.78 7.81 -6.46
C ILE A 80 -3.68 9.01 -7.42
N PRO A 81 -2.50 9.60 -7.67
CA PRO A 81 -2.41 10.72 -8.62
C PRO A 81 -2.87 10.35 -10.02
N LEU A 82 -2.47 9.16 -10.51
CA LEU A 82 -2.90 8.69 -11.82
C LEU A 82 -4.42 8.52 -11.91
N GLY A 83 -5.02 7.87 -10.91
CA GLY A 83 -6.48 7.72 -10.84
C GLY A 83 -7.22 9.03 -10.68
N VAL A 84 -6.71 9.96 -9.87
CA VAL A 84 -7.30 11.30 -9.68
C VAL A 84 -7.25 12.10 -10.98
N LEU A 85 -6.10 12.16 -11.65
CA LEU A 85 -5.94 12.92 -12.90
C LEU A 85 -6.87 12.40 -13.98
N LEU A 86 -6.90 11.11 -14.24
CA LEU A 86 -7.76 10.51 -15.24
C LEU A 86 -9.23 10.61 -14.85
N GLY A 87 -9.58 10.43 -13.58
CA GLY A 87 -10.93 10.61 -13.08
C GLY A 87 -11.45 12.04 -13.22
N LEU A 88 -10.59 13.05 -12.95
CA LEU A 88 -10.90 14.46 -13.17
C LEU A 88 -11.16 14.75 -14.65
N VAL A 89 -10.27 14.29 -15.53
CA VAL A 89 -10.40 14.55 -16.98
C VAL A 89 -11.66 13.88 -17.54
N GLY A 90 -11.87 12.59 -17.29
CA GLY A 90 -13.05 11.88 -17.77
C GLY A 90 -14.35 12.47 -17.22
N GLY A 91 -14.42 12.69 -15.90
CA GLY A 91 -15.62 13.22 -15.25
C GLY A 91 -15.98 14.65 -15.65
N TYR A 92 -14.97 15.52 -15.85
CA TYR A 92 -15.20 16.93 -16.18
C TYR A 92 -15.59 17.13 -17.65
N PHE A 93 -14.83 16.59 -18.59
CA PHE A 93 -15.07 16.82 -20.02
C PHE A 93 -16.23 15.99 -20.55
N GLY A 94 -16.39 14.76 -20.10
CA GLY A 94 -17.36 13.83 -20.70
C GLY A 94 -17.00 13.47 -22.14
N GLY A 95 -17.99 12.98 -22.91
CA GLY A 95 -17.80 12.68 -24.32
C GLY A 95 -16.63 11.73 -24.63
N TRP A 96 -15.82 12.06 -25.64
CA TRP A 96 -14.71 11.20 -26.07
C TRP A 96 -13.54 11.09 -25.07
N PRO A 97 -13.14 12.15 -24.31
CA PRO A 97 -12.14 11.99 -23.26
C PRO A 97 -12.57 10.99 -22.20
N ASP A 98 -13.85 11.01 -21.81
CA ASP A 98 -14.44 10.05 -20.90
C ASP A 98 -14.47 8.64 -21.47
N ALA A 99 -14.81 8.49 -22.76
CA ALA A 99 -14.79 7.20 -23.45
C ALA A 99 -13.37 6.59 -23.45
N ILE A 100 -12.32 7.39 -23.67
CA ILE A 100 -10.93 6.93 -23.61
C ILE A 100 -10.56 6.51 -22.19
N VAL A 101 -10.89 7.32 -21.17
CA VAL A 101 -10.60 6.97 -19.76
C VAL A 101 -11.28 5.66 -19.37
N ASN A 102 -12.56 5.49 -19.75
CA ASN A 102 -13.29 4.26 -19.49
C ASN A 102 -12.69 3.06 -20.25
N TRP A 103 -12.27 3.25 -21.50
CA TRP A 103 -11.59 2.21 -22.29
C TRP A 103 -10.27 1.78 -21.60
N LEU A 104 -9.44 2.73 -21.15
CA LEU A 104 -8.22 2.43 -20.40
C LEU A 104 -8.51 1.67 -19.10
N CYS A 105 -9.52 2.14 -18.36
CA CYS A 105 -9.96 1.45 -17.14
C CYS A 105 -10.44 0.02 -17.42
N ALA A 106 -11.21 -0.18 -18.48
CA ALA A 106 -11.70 -1.50 -18.86
C ALA A 106 -10.57 -2.43 -19.31
N THR A 107 -9.62 -1.91 -20.09
CA THR A 107 -8.44 -2.65 -20.58
C THR A 107 -7.59 -3.15 -19.41
N VAL A 108 -7.24 -2.28 -18.46
CA VAL A 108 -6.45 -2.70 -17.28
C VAL A 108 -7.25 -3.64 -16.39
N ALA A 109 -8.54 -3.40 -16.19
CA ALA A 109 -9.38 -4.22 -15.35
C ALA A 109 -9.70 -5.61 -15.96
N SER A 110 -9.55 -5.80 -17.28
CA SER A 110 -9.73 -7.10 -17.94
C SER A 110 -8.55 -8.06 -17.72
N MET A 111 -7.40 -7.53 -17.32
CA MET A 111 -6.21 -8.34 -17.06
C MET A 111 -6.26 -8.92 -15.64
N PRO A 112 -5.89 -10.20 -15.43
CA PRO A 112 -5.73 -10.73 -14.09
C PRO A 112 -4.66 -9.93 -13.35
N GLY A 113 -5.08 -9.20 -12.29
CA GLY A 113 -4.23 -8.19 -11.63
C GLY A 113 -2.87 -8.71 -11.18
N LEU A 114 -2.81 -9.92 -10.60
CA LEU A 114 -1.54 -10.52 -10.20
C LEU A 114 -0.61 -10.78 -11.39
N LEU A 115 -1.13 -11.28 -12.51
CA LEU A 115 -0.32 -11.53 -13.70
C LEU A 115 0.22 -10.23 -14.30
N PHE A 116 -0.58 -9.17 -14.30
CA PHE A 116 -0.14 -7.85 -14.75
C PHE A 116 0.97 -7.29 -13.84
N ILE A 117 0.82 -7.38 -12.51
CA ILE A 117 1.85 -6.96 -11.55
C ILE A 117 3.15 -7.74 -11.79
N LEU A 118 3.07 -9.06 -11.97
CA LEU A 118 4.22 -9.90 -12.23
C LEU A 118 4.92 -9.53 -13.55
N ALA A 119 4.15 -9.30 -14.61
CA ALA A 119 4.68 -8.88 -15.91
C ALA A 119 5.44 -7.55 -15.81
N VAL A 120 4.85 -6.54 -15.15
CA VAL A 120 5.52 -5.25 -14.90
C VAL A 120 6.78 -5.44 -14.05
N SER A 121 6.71 -6.24 -12.99
CA SER A 121 7.86 -6.51 -12.12
C SER A 121 9.01 -7.21 -12.84
N LEU A 122 8.71 -8.07 -13.81
CA LEU A 122 9.74 -8.72 -14.63
C LEU A 122 10.40 -7.78 -15.62
N VAL A 123 9.64 -6.87 -16.23
CA VAL A 123 10.14 -5.88 -17.19
C VAL A 123 10.99 -4.80 -16.51
N VAL A 124 10.53 -4.30 -15.37
CA VAL A 124 11.23 -3.24 -14.60
C VAL A 124 12.45 -3.80 -13.86
N GLY A 125 12.39 -5.08 -13.48
CA GLY A 125 13.38 -5.76 -12.66
C GLY A 125 12.79 -6.23 -11.34
N ARG A 126 13.31 -7.37 -10.86
CA ARG A 126 12.88 -7.94 -9.58
C ARG A 126 13.25 -7.02 -8.41
N GLY A 127 12.39 -6.96 -7.40
CA GLY A 127 12.60 -6.15 -6.19
C GLY A 127 11.54 -5.08 -5.99
N LEU A 128 11.78 -4.19 -5.04
CA LEU A 128 10.83 -3.15 -4.62
C LEU A 128 10.35 -2.24 -5.76
N PRO A 129 11.20 -1.72 -6.68
CA PRO A 129 10.74 -0.84 -7.76
C PRO A 129 9.71 -1.52 -8.69
N GLY A 130 9.96 -2.78 -9.07
CA GLY A 130 9.02 -3.56 -9.89
C GLY A 130 7.68 -3.77 -9.21
N ILE A 131 7.70 -4.03 -7.89
CA ILE A 131 6.49 -4.18 -7.08
C ILE A 131 5.72 -2.86 -7.01
N TYR A 132 6.38 -1.74 -6.74
CA TYR A 132 5.73 -0.42 -6.65
C TYR A 132 5.02 -0.05 -7.94
N LEU A 133 5.71 -0.20 -9.07
CA LEU A 133 5.14 0.09 -10.38
C LEU A 133 4.04 -0.93 -10.75
N GLY A 134 4.28 -2.21 -10.52
CA GLY A 134 3.30 -3.25 -10.80
C GLY A 134 1.98 -3.03 -10.08
N ILE A 135 2.02 -2.85 -8.76
CA ILE A 135 0.81 -2.59 -7.95
C ILE A 135 0.21 -1.22 -8.30
N GLY A 136 1.03 -0.17 -8.40
CA GLY A 136 0.58 1.18 -8.68
C GLY A 136 -0.16 1.30 -10.01
N LEU A 137 0.41 0.72 -11.09
CA LEU A 137 -0.15 0.73 -12.44
C LEU A 137 -1.36 -0.21 -12.61
N THR A 138 -1.59 -1.11 -11.68
CA THR A 138 -2.78 -1.98 -11.69
C THR A 138 -3.93 -1.37 -10.91
N THR A 139 -3.64 -0.73 -9.79
CA THR A 139 -4.66 -0.36 -8.79
C THR A 139 -5.26 1.04 -8.96
N TRP A 140 -4.73 1.89 -9.85
CA TRP A 140 -5.26 3.25 -10.10
C TRP A 140 -6.70 3.26 -10.62
N VAL A 141 -7.14 2.19 -11.30
CA VAL A 141 -8.47 2.09 -11.94
C VAL A 141 -9.61 2.33 -10.96
N GLY A 142 -9.53 1.76 -9.76
CA GLY A 142 -10.57 1.95 -8.74
C GLY A 142 -10.65 3.42 -8.26
N THR A 143 -9.50 4.09 -8.04
CA THR A 143 -9.47 5.52 -7.70
C THR A 143 -10.05 6.35 -8.84
N CYS A 144 -9.67 6.05 -10.08
CA CYS A 144 -10.18 6.75 -11.26
C CYS A 144 -11.71 6.69 -11.33
N ARG A 145 -12.29 5.50 -11.21
CA ARG A 145 -13.75 5.32 -11.25
C ARG A 145 -14.47 6.08 -10.12
N THR A 146 -13.93 6.04 -8.91
CA THR A 146 -14.53 6.76 -7.76
C THR A 146 -14.45 8.28 -7.97
N ILE A 147 -13.28 8.83 -8.30
CA ILE A 147 -13.10 10.26 -8.52
C ILE A 147 -13.94 10.72 -9.73
N ARG A 148 -13.95 9.96 -10.83
CA ARG A 148 -14.77 10.28 -11.98
C ARG A 148 -16.25 10.40 -11.61
N ALA A 149 -16.80 9.47 -10.84
CA ALA A 149 -18.18 9.50 -10.42
C ALA A 149 -18.52 10.76 -9.60
N GLU A 150 -17.64 11.16 -8.70
CA GLU A 150 -17.82 12.38 -7.91
C GLU A 150 -17.66 13.65 -8.77
N VAL A 151 -16.69 13.69 -9.66
CA VAL A 151 -16.49 14.83 -10.57
C VAL A 151 -17.72 15.07 -11.45
N ILE A 152 -18.36 14.01 -11.95
CA ILE A 152 -19.63 14.13 -12.71
C ILE A 152 -20.70 14.81 -11.87
N LYS A 153 -20.86 14.47 -10.59
CA LYS A 153 -21.83 15.12 -9.69
C LYS A 153 -21.49 16.59 -9.45
N HIS A 154 -20.20 16.92 -9.32
CA HIS A 154 -19.74 18.26 -9.05
C HIS A 154 -19.78 19.18 -10.29
N ARG A 155 -19.55 18.62 -11.48
CA ARG A 155 -19.51 19.36 -12.75
C ARG A 155 -20.74 20.23 -13.00
N ASP A 156 -21.91 19.75 -12.58
CA ASP A 156 -23.19 20.40 -12.82
C ASP A 156 -23.67 21.25 -11.62
N ARG A 157 -22.88 21.35 -10.55
CA ARG A 157 -23.18 22.19 -9.38
C ARG A 157 -23.06 23.69 -9.70
N ALA A 158 -23.89 24.51 -9.02
CA ALA A 158 -23.98 25.96 -9.22
C ALA A 158 -22.62 26.68 -9.16
N TYR A 159 -21.75 26.30 -8.21
CA TYR A 159 -20.43 26.93 -8.08
C TYR A 159 -19.49 26.64 -9.28
N VAL A 160 -19.62 25.48 -9.93
CA VAL A 160 -18.86 25.18 -11.15
C VAL A 160 -19.44 25.94 -12.33
N GLN A 161 -20.77 26.06 -12.45
CA GLN A 161 -21.41 26.84 -13.51
C GLN A 161 -21.06 28.33 -13.38
N ALA A 162 -21.07 28.88 -12.17
CA ALA A 162 -20.61 30.23 -11.92
C ALA A 162 -19.15 30.45 -12.33
N ALA A 163 -18.26 29.51 -12.02
CA ALA A 163 -16.86 29.59 -12.46
C ALA A 163 -16.71 29.55 -13.99
N LYS A 164 -17.54 28.77 -14.69
CA LYS A 164 -17.57 28.75 -16.17
C LYS A 164 -18.05 30.08 -16.74
N THR A 165 -19.12 30.67 -16.17
CA THR A 165 -19.67 31.97 -16.58
C THR A 165 -18.65 33.11 -16.38
N LEU A 166 -17.82 33.02 -15.32
CA LEU A 166 -16.71 33.93 -15.07
C LEU A 166 -15.50 33.73 -16.00
N GLY A 167 -15.57 32.76 -16.93
CA GLY A 167 -14.53 32.50 -17.92
C GLY A 167 -13.30 31.74 -17.40
N TYR A 168 -13.40 31.04 -16.26
CA TYR A 168 -12.28 30.25 -15.75
C TYR A 168 -11.98 29.07 -16.67
N SER A 169 -10.67 28.82 -16.89
CA SER A 169 -10.22 27.69 -17.71
C SER A 169 -10.53 26.35 -17.04
N ALA A 170 -10.73 25.32 -17.85
CA ALA A 170 -11.04 23.98 -17.37
C ALA A 170 -10.02 23.43 -16.34
N PRO A 171 -8.68 23.55 -16.51
CA PRO A 171 -7.74 23.16 -15.48
C PRO A 171 -7.95 23.90 -14.16
N ARG A 172 -8.22 25.23 -14.21
CA ARG A 172 -8.48 26.02 -13.00
C ARG A 172 -9.73 25.53 -12.28
N ILE A 173 -10.79 25.21 -13.02
CA ILE A 173 -12.03 24.67 -12.44
C ILE A 173 -11.77 23.29 -11.81
N MET A 174 -11.09 22.37 -12.52
CA MET A 174 -10.80 21.04 -12.02
C MET A 174 -9.95 21.07 -10.75
N PHE A 175 -8.81 21.78 -10.76
CA PHE A 175 -7.85 21.73 -9.65
C PHE A 175 -8.17 22.67 -8.50
N ARG A 176 -8.82 23.82 -8.75
CA ARG A 176 -9.10 24.84 -7.71
C ARG A 176 -10.53 24.80 -7.18
N HIS A 177 -11.48 24.27 -7.93
CA HIS A 177 -12.88 24.25 -7.53
C HIS A 177 -13.41 22.82 -7.29
N ILE A 178 -13.09 21.84 -8.13
CA ILE A 178 -13.61 20.48 -7.97
C ILE A 178 -12.71 19.65 -7.05
N LEU A 179 -11.41 19.57 -7.32
CA LEU A 179 -10.48 18.71 -6.57
C LEU A 179 -10.50 18.96 -5.05
N PRO A 180 -10.53 20.20 -4.52
CA PRO A 180 -10.61 20.40 -3.08
C PRO A 180 -11.90 19.84 -2.45
N ASN A 181 -13.02 19.86 -3.19
CA ASN A 181 -14.29 19.31 -2.72
C ASN A 181 -14.33 17.79 -2.70
N VAL A 182 -13.51 17.11 -3.49
CA VAL A 182 -13.39 15.64 -3.52
C VAL A 182 -12.11 15.14 -2.80
N ALA A 183 -11.32 16.04 -2.20
CA ALA A 183 -10.05 15.69 -1.55
C ALA A 183 -10.22 14.70 -0.38
N HIS A 184 -11.35 14.75 0.34
CA HIS A 184 -11.66 13.80 1.40
C HIS A 184 -11.70 12.36 0.88
N ILE A 185 -12.17 12.14 -0.35
CA ILE A 185 -12.21 10.81 -0.98
C ILE A 185 -10.79 10.28 -1.21
N ILE A 186 -9.82 11.15 -1.54
CA ILE A 186 -8.42 10.78 -1.73
C ILE A 186 -7.84 10.19 -0.44
N LEU A 187 -8.14 10.79 0.72
CA LEU A 187 -7.71 10.28 2.02
C LEU A 187 -8.33 8.92 2.34
N ILE A 188 -9.62 8.75 2.06
CA ILE A 188 -10.32 7.48 2.22
C ILE A 188 -9.71 6.41 1.28
N GLN A 189 -9.46 6.76 0.01
CA GLN A 189 -8.82 5.87 -0.95
C GLN A 189 -7.42 5.43 -0.51
N PHE A 190 -6.62 6.33 0.05
CA PHE A 190 -5.32 5.99 0.62
C PHE A 190 -5.44 4.95 1.73
N SER A 191 -6.36 5.16 2.67
CA SER A 191 -6.55 4.27 3.82
C SER A 191 -6.99 2.85 3.41
N ILE A 192 -7.79 2.72 2.34
CA ILE A 192 -8.23 1.41 1.81
C ILE A 192 -7.12 0.74 1.00
N ARG A 193 -6.37 1.53 0.21
CA ARG A 193 -5.35 1.00 -0.71
C ARG A 193 -4.08 0.57 -0.02
N PHE A 194 -3.70 1.26 1.04
CA PHE A 194 -2.48 0.95 1.77
C PHE A 194 -2.43 -0.52 2.23
N PRO A 195 -3.40 -1.04 3.02
CA PRO A 195 -3.38 -2.43 3.44
C PRO A 195 -3.55 -3.42 2.27
N SER A 196 -4.30 -3.05 1.23
CA SER A 196 -4.44 -3.87 0.03
C SER A 196 -3.12 -4.02 -0.73
N ALA A 197 -2.33 -2.96 -0.84
CA ALA A 197 -1.01 -2.99 -1.47
C ALA A 197 -0.04 -3.85 -0.67
N VAL A 198 -0.06 -3.73 0.68
CA VAL A 198 0.75 -4.56 1.58
C VAL A 198 0.38 -6.04 1.43
N ALA A 199 -0.92 -6.37 1.45
CA ALA A 199 -1.38 -7.76 1.27
C ALA A 199 -0.95 -8.33 -0.09
N THR A 200 -1.00 -7.52 -1.15
CA THR A 200 -0.55 -7.92 -2.49
C THR A 200 0.96 -8.17 -2.52
N GLU A 201 1.77 -7.31 -1.89
CA GLU A 201 3.22 -7.52 -1.78
C GLU A 201 3.53 -8.81 -1.01
N VAL A 202 2.90 -8.99 0.16
CA VAL A 202 3.06 -10.19 0.97
C VAL A 202 2.77 -11.44 0.17
N PHE A 203 1.70 -11.44 -0.64
CA PHE A 203 1.35 -12.57 -1.49
C PHE A 203 2.39 -12.83 -2.59
N ILE A 204 2.87 -11.78 -3.28
CA ILE A 204 3.89 -11.89 -4.34
C ILE A 204 5.23 -12.38 -3.75
N SER A 205 5.61 -11.85 -2.59
CA SER A 205 6.83 -12.27 -1.88
C SER A 205 6.72 -13.68 -1.32
N PHE A 206 5.54 -14.11 -0.87
CA PHE A 206 5.25 -15.49 -0.50
C PHE A 206 5.43 -16.46 -1.69
N LEU A 207 5.10 -16.05 -2.91
CA LEU A 207 5.34 -16.84 -4.13
C LEU A 207 6.82 -16.83 -4.56
N GLY A 208 7.71 -16.11 -3.86
CA GLY A 208 9.14 -16.04 -4.17
C GLY A 208 9.51 -15.09 -5.31
N ILE A 209 8.56 -14.29 -5.82
CA ILE A 209 8.77 -13.38 -6.95
C ILE A 209 8.92 -11.92 -6.48
N GLY A 210 8.63 -11.66 -5.21
CA GLY A 210 8.60 -10.33 -4.62
C GLY A 210 9.97 -9.75 -4.29
N VAL A 211 10.10 -9.18 -3.10
CA VAL A 211 11.31 -8.54 -2.59
C VAL A 211 12.46 -9.56 -2.56
N GLN A 212 13.66 -9.13 -2.93
CA GLN A 212 14.85 -9.97 -2.91
C GLN A 212 15.86 -9.40 -1.91
N GLY A 213 16.49 -10.28 -1.12
CA GLY A 213 17.58 -9.92 -0.20
C GLY A 213 17.16 -9.23 1.10
N GLU A 214 15.90 -8.82 1.24
CA GLU A 214 15.38 -8.14 2.43
C GLU A 214 14.22 -8.92 3.06
N PRO A 215 14.05 -8.89 4.40
CA PRO A 215 13.00 -9.63 5.08
C PRO A 215 11.64 -8.94 4.95
N SER A 216 10.87 -9.26 3.89
CA SER A 216 9.45 -8.94 3.86
C SER A 216 8.63 -9.95 4.65
N TRP A 217 7.44 -9.56 5.10
CA TRP A 217 6.53 -10.48 5.79
C TRP A 217 6.12 -11.67 4.91
N GLY A 218 6.00 -11.47 3.57
CA GLY A 218 5.71 -12.55 2.64
C GLY A 218 6.83 -13.60 2.58
N ILE A 219 8.09 -13.16 2.57
CA ILE A 219 9.25 -14.07 2.63
C ILE A 219 9.30 -14.83 3.98
N MET A 220 9.01 -14.13 5.10
CA MET A 220 8.97 -14.76 6.41
C MET A 220 7.92 -15.87 6.46
N ILE A 221 6.71 -15.63 5.98
CA ILE A 221 5.64 -16.64 5.91
C ILE A 221 6.04 -17.78 4.98
N ASN A 222 6.65 -17.50 3.81
CA ASN A 222 7.10 -18.55 2.89
C ASN A 222 8.14 -19.48 3.55
N ASN A 223 9.07 -18.93 4.30
CA ASN A 223 10.08 -19.71 5.03
C ASN A 223 9.43 -20.48 6.19
N ALA A 224 8.56 -19.86 6.97
CA ALA A 224 7.94 -20.44 8.14
C ALA A 224 7.02 -21.62 7.80
N ARG A 225 6.26 -21.57 6.70
CA ARG A 225 5.29 -22.63 6.32
C ARG A 225 5.91 -24.03 6.24
N LEU A 226 7.16 -24.11 5.82
CA LEU A 226 7.87 -25.38 5.64
C LEU A 226 8.29 -26.00 6.99
N ARG A 227 8.19 -25.24 8.09
CA ARG A 227 8.65 -25.63 9.43
C ARG A 227 7.53 -25.87 10.43
N LEU A 228 6.31 -25.53 10.09
CA LEU A 228 5.15 -25.75 10.95
C LEU A 228 5.03 -27.21 11.39
N TRP A 229 5.28 -28.17 10.49
CA TRP A 229 5.27 -29.59 10.77
C TRP A 229 6.37 -30.07 11.74
N GLN A 230 7.40 -29.22 11.94
CA GLN A 230 8.51 -29.46 12.88
C GLN A 230 8.25 -28.79 14.24
N GLY A 231 7.05 -28.20 14.46
CA GLY A 231 6.72 -27.49 15.68
C GLY A 231 7.24 -26.04 15.76
N VAL A 232 7.87 -25.53 14.69
CA VAL A 232 8.39 -24.15 14.63
C VAL A 232 7.26 -23.21 14.17
N TRP A 233 6.44 -22.76 15.10
CA TRP A 233 5.22 -21.99 14.82
C TRP A 233 5.39 -20.46 14.95
N TRP A 234 6.38 -20.01 15.70
CA TRP A 234 6.49 -18.61 16.15
C TRP A 234 6.69 -17.61 15.00
N GLU A 235 7.58 -17.90 14.02
CA GLU A 235 7.79 -17.02 12.87
C GLU A 235 6.49 -16.82 12.09
N MET A 236 5.71 -17.87 11.86
CA MET A 236 4.42 -17.80 11.18
C MET A 236 3.40 -17.01 11.99
N ALA A 237 3.27 -17.33 13.28
CA ALA A 237 2.25 -16.71 14.15
C ALA A 237 2.48 -15.20 14.32
N PHE A 238 3.71 -14.80 14.65
CA PHE A 238 4.01 -13.37 14.84
C PHE A 238 3.92 -12.57 13.55
N THR A 239 4.36 -13.13 12.41
CA THR A 239 4.25 -12.46 11.11
C THR A 239 2.79 -12.32 10.69
N THR A 240 2.00 -13.37 10.84
CA THR A 240 0.56 -13.33 10.52
C THR A 240 -0.18 -12.34 11.43
N ALA A 241 0.11 -12.34 12.73
CA ALA A 241 -0.46 -11.38 13.67
C ALA A 241 -0.12 -9.93 13.30
N ALA A 242 1.13 -9.67 12.88
CA ALA A 242 1.53 -8.33 12.43
C ALA A 242 0.75 -7.88 11.19
N ILE A 243 0.60 -8.74 10.17
CA ILE A 243 -0.18 -8.40 8.98
C ILE A 243 -1.65 -8.15 9.36
N PHE A 244 -2.24 -9.04 10.15
CA PHE A 244 -3.62 -8.92 10.61
C PHE A 244 -3.88 -7.60 11.33
N LEU A 245 -3.05 -7.25 12.31
CA LEU A 245 -3.18 -6.02 13.08
C LEU A 245 -3.00 -4.78 12.21
N LEU A 246 -2.06 -4.77 11.26
CA LEU A 246 -1.88 -3.66 10.33
C LEU A 246 -3.14 -3.45 9.49
N VAL A 247 -3.67 -4.51 8.87
CA VAL A 247 -4.88 -4.45 8.03
C VAL A 247 -6.08 -3.97 8.85
N LEU A 248 -6.25 -4.50 10.06
CA LEU A 248 -7.34 -4.12 10.96
C LEU A 248 -7.29 -2.63 11.31
N VAL A 249 -6.12 -2.11 11.65
CA VAL A 249 -5.96 -0.70 12.02
C VAL A 249 -6.20 0.24 10.84
N PHE A 250 -5.74 -0.11 9.65
CA PHE A 250 -6.00 0.69 8.46
C PHE A 250 -7.47 0.65 8.03
N ASN A 251 -8.15 -0.48 8.15
CA ASN A 251 -9.58 -0.58 7.90
C ASN A 251 -10.37 0.29 8.89
N HIS A 252 -10.04 0.20 10.19
CA HIS A 252 -10.64 1.09 11.18
C HIS A 252 -10.36 2.58 10.91
N LEU A 253 -9.14 2.92 10.47
CA LEU A 253 -8.81 4.29 10.04
C LEU A 253 -9.69 4.73 8.86
N ALA A 254 -9.89 3.87 7.86
CA ALA A 254 -10.74 4.16 6.71
C ALA A 254 -12.20 4.43 7.13
N ASP A 255 -12.73 3.64 8.07
CA ASP A 255 -14.08 3.83 8.61
C ASP A 255 -14.20 5.16 9.35
N VAL A 256 -13.26 5.45 10.26
CA VAL A 256 -13.24 6.73 11.00
C VAL A 256 -13.10 7.93 10.08
N LEU A 257 -12.28 7.83 9.01
CA LEU A 257 -12.15 8.91 8.02
C LEU A 257 -13.44 9.09 7.22
N ARG A 258 -14.09 8.01 6.83
CA ARG A 258 -15.38 8.06 6.15
C ARG A 258 -16.43 8.74 7.02
N ASP A 259 -16.58 8.33 8.27
CA ASP A 259 -17.58 8.86 9.20
C ASP A 259 -17.38 10.34 9.52
N ARG A 260 -16.12 10.79 9.58
CA ARG A 260 -15.80 12.19 9.89
C ARG A 260 -15.83 13.12 8.68
N LEU A 261 -15.51 12.60 7.50
CA LEU A 261 -15.34 13.40 6.28
C LEU A 261 -16.53 13.32 5.33
N ASP A 262 -17.51 12.43 5.58
CA ASP A 262 -18.73 12.36 4.78
C ASP A 262 -19.69 13.50 5.17
N PRO A 263 -19.96 14.46 4.26
CA PRO A 263 -20.86 15.57 4.54
C PRO A 263 -22.31 15.14 4.78
N ALA A 264 -22.74 13.99 4.26
CA ALA A 264 -24.11 13.48 4.43
C ALA A 264 -24.40 13.10 5.89
N LEU A 265 -23.44 12.48 6.57
CA LEU A 265 -23.59 12.09 7.98
C LEU A 265 -23.49 13.27 8.97
N ARG A 266 -22.99 14.43 8.52
CA ARG A 266 -22.87 15.63 9.35
C ARG A 266 -24.21 16.40 9.49
N ASN A 267 -25.13 16.22 8.57
CA ASN A 267 -26.43 16.90 8.58
C ASN A 267 -27.51 16.12 9.37
N GLU A 268 -27.22 14.91 9.83
CA GLU A 268 -28.14 14.09 10.66
C GLU A 268 -27.84 14.18 12.17
N ARG A 269 -26.82 14.94 12.57
CA ARG A 269 -26.47 15.25 13.97
C ARG A 269 -26.72 16.73 14.26
#